data_27adadb307724a313dee8b6de1b28cea
#
_entry.id   27adadb307724a313dee8b6de1b28cea
#
_cell.length_a   1.000
_cell.length_b   1.000
_cell.length_c   1.000
_cell.angle_alpha   90.00
_cell.angle_beta   90.00
_cell.angle_gamma   90.00
#
_symmetry.space_group_name_H-M   'P 1'
#
loop_
_entity.id
_entity.type
_entity.pdbx_description
1 polymer ?
#
loop_
_entity_poly.entity_id
_entity_poly.type
_entity_poly.pdbx_seq_one_letter_code
_entity_poly.pdbx_strand_id
1 'polypeptide(L)'
;MSDALQELIAVVAKLRDPDGGCPWDLEQTHQSLVPYVLEEAHEVADAIRYGDDAHLKEELGDLLLQVVLHAQIAQEEQRFDLEAIARGISEKLIRRHPHVFGDAVAPDSAAVKETWEAIKASEQGEAPPSASPLSDRLAGKVRGQPALAGAMTISKKAAKAGFEWDAMEGVWEKVHEELDELKEAVASGDKAHAQEELGDVLFTLVNVARWCGIDPESGLAGTNHRFLDRFSRVEAALGGDLQGRSIRELETLWQQAKAQIRSEQQGAV
;
A
#
# COMPACT_ATOMS: atom_id res chain seq x y z
N MET A 1 25.96 6.24 15.24
CA MET A 1 25.33 5.22 14.38
C MET A 1 25.95 3.88 14.69
N SER A 2 25.21 2.77 14.61
CA SER A 2 25.83 1.44 14.73
C SER A 2 26.79 1.22 13.57
N ASP A 3 27.84 0.42 13.80
CA ASP A 3 28.85 0.11 12.75
C ASP A 3 28.19 -0.46 11.48
N ALA A 4 27.14 -1.30 11.64
CA ALA A 4 26.42 -1.90 10.52
C ALA A 4 25.68 -0.88 9.61
N LEU A 5 25.10 0.19 10.17
CA LEU A 5 24.45 1.22 9.35
C LEU A 5 25.51 2.08 8.61
N GLN A 6 26.64 2.35 9.23
CA GLN A 6 27.74 3.05 8.56
C GLN A 6 28.36 2.19 7.45
N GLU A 7 28.44 0.88 7.67
CA GLU A 7 28.88 -0.08 6.66
C GLU A 7 27.94 -0.09 5.46
N LEU A 8 26.62 -0.14 5.67
CA LEU A 8 25.64 -0.07 4.59
C LEU A 8 25.78 1.24 3.77
N ILE A 9 25.92 2.37 4.43
CA ILE A 9 26.14 3.67 3.75
C ILE A 9 27.41 3.61 2.89
N ALA A 10 28.50 3.06 3.42
CA ALA A 10 29.76 2.94 2.69
C ALA A 10 29.67 1.97 1.50
N VAL A 11 28.92 0.88 1.66
CA VAL A 11 28.65 -0.08 0.57
C VAL A 11 27.87 0.59 -0.55
N VAL A 12 26.79 1.30 -0.25
CA VAL A 12 25.98 1.99 -1.27
C VAL A 12 26.79 3.10 -1.95
N ALA A 13 27.56 3.88 -1.20
CA ALA A 13 28.48 4.88 -1.78
C ALA A 13 29.50 4.23 -2.74
N LYS A 14 30.02 3.03 -2.40
CA LYS A 14 30.95 2.31 -3.27
C LYS A 14 30.27 1.74 -4.51
N LEU A 15 29.04 1.27 -4.43
CA LEU A 15 28.25 0.83 -5.59
C LEU A 15 28.04 1.99 -6.58
N ARG A 16 27.92 3.21 -6.11
CA ARG A 16 27.74 4.42 -6.92
C ARG A 16 29.03 5.23 -7.14
N ASP A 17 30.20 4.65 -6.87
CA ASP A 17 31.49 5.29 -7.13
C ASP A 17 31.73 5.36 -8.66
N PRO A 18 31.91 6.55 -9.26
CA PRO A 18 32.21 6.67 -10.70
C PRO A 18 33.45 5.89 -11.13
N ASP A 19 34.41 5.67 -10.20
CA ASP A 19 35.63 4.93 -10.44
C ASP A 19 35.50 3.48 -9.95
N GLY A 20 34.76 2.64 -10.71
CA GLY A 20 34.67 1.20 -10.47
C GLY A 20 33.48 0.76 -9.61
N GLY A 21 32.45 1.56 -9.52
CA GLY A 21 31.15 1.17 -8.98
C GLY A 21 30.36 0.26 -9.89
N CYS A 22 29.16 -0.08 -9.50
CA CYS A 22 28.26 -0.92 -10.29
C CYS A 22 27.60 -0.12 -11.43
N PRO A 23 27.71 -0.53 -12.69
CA PRO A 23 27.12 0.21 -13.82
C PRO A 23 25.61 0.42 -13.67
N TRP A 24 24.88 -0.57 -13.16
CA TRP A 24 23.44 -0.47 -12.94
C TRP A 24 23.10 0.58 -11.87
N ASP A 25 23.80 0.57 -10.72
CA ASP A 25 23.58 1.54 -9.65
C ASP A 25 23.91 2.97 -10.10
N LEU A 26 24.95 3.14 -10.92
CA LEU A 26 25.35 4.45 -11.45
C LEU A 26 24.30 5.06 -12.38
N GLU A 27 23.53 4.26 -13.11
CA GLU A 27 22.46 4.72 -14.00
C GLU A 27 21.17 5.11 -13.23
N GLN A 28 21.06 4.72 -11.96
CA GLN A 28 19.83 4.97 -11.20
C GLN A 28 19.65 6.44 -10.84
N THR A 29 18.40 6.86 -10.93
CA THR A 29 17.89 8.18 -10.52
C THR A 29 16.75 8.01 -9.54
N HIS A 30 16.35 9.09 -8.85
CA HIS A 30 15.13 9.03 -8.02
C HIS A 30 13.92 8.51 -8.78
N GLN A 31 13.79 8.90 -10.06
CA GLN A 31 12.63 8.51 -10.88
C GLN A 31 12.69 7.04 -11.30
N SER A 32 13.86 6.51 -11.68
CA SER A 32 14.00 5.10 -12.07
C SER A 32 13.77 4.14 -10.90
N LEU A 33 14.02 4.60 -9.67
CA LEU A 33 13.85 3.81 -8.45
C LEU A 33 12.42 3.78 -7.89
N VAL A 34 11.48 4.60 -8.42
CA VAL A 34 10.08 4.60 -7.95
C VAL A 34 9.44 3.21 -7.94
N PRO A 35 9.57 2.37 -9.00
CA PRO A 35 9.00 1.02 -8.98
C PRO A 35 9.54 0.17 -7.81
N TYR A 36 10.84 0.21 -7.56
CA TYR A 36 11.50 -0.58 -6.50
C TYR A 36 11.05 -0.14 -5.10
N VAL A 37 10.97 1.17 -4.81
CA VAL A 37 10.43 1.64 -3.51
C VAL A 37 9.03 1.10 -3.24
N LEU A 38 8.18 1.00 -4.28
CA LEU A 38 6.83 0.46 -4.16
C LEU A 38 6.85 -1.06 -3.98
N GLU A 39 7.72 -1.76 -4.69
CA GLU A 39 7.93 -3.21 -4.59
C GLU A 39 8.34 -3.59 -3.17
N GLU A 40 9.44 -3.02 -2.64
CA GLU A 40 9.93 -3.29 -1.28
C GLU A 40 8.88 -2.96 -0.20
N ALA A 41 8.13 -1.86 -0.38
CA ALA A 41 7.06 -1.53 0.56
C ALA A 41 5.93 -2.58 0.56
N HIS A 42 5.65 -3.19 -0.60
CA HIS A 42 4.67 -4.26 -0.71
C HIS A 42 5.20 -5.59 -0.16
N GLU A 43 6.49 -5.89 -0.36
CA GLU A 43 7.15 -7.10 0.16
C GLU A 43 7.26 -7.07 1.68
N VAL A 44 7.59 -5.91 2.28
CA VAL A 44 7.48 -5.72 3.74
C VAL A 44 6.04 -5.97 4.23
N ALA A 45 5.03 -5.47 3.52
CA ALA A 45 3.63 -5.69 3.91
C ALA A 45 3.21 -7.16 3.77
N ASP A 46 3.74 -7.88 2.79
CA ASP A 46 3.52 -9.32 2.60
C ASP A 46 4.22 -10.14 3.68
N ALA A 47 5.47 -9.83 3.97
CA ALA A 47 6.25 -10.47 5.04
C ALA A 47 5.59 -10.29 6.43
N ILE A 48 4.99 -9.15 6.72
CA ILE A 48 4.21 -8.91 7.96
C ILE A 48 2.96 -9.81 8.01
N ARG A 49 2.30 -10.05 6.87
CA ARG A 49 1.04 -10.81 6.83
C ARG A 49 1.24 -12.31 6.80
N TYR A 50 2.27 -12.78 6.11
CA TYR A 50 2.42 -14.18 5.71
C TYR A 50 3.81 -14.76 5.92
N GLY A 51 4.82 -13.90 6.17
CA GLY A 51 6.20 -14.29 6.38
C GLY A 51 6.52 -14.67 7.83
N ASP A 52 7.79 -14.96 8.06
CA ASP A 52 8.39 -15.11 9.37
C ASP A 52 9.36 -13.96 9.69
N ASP A 53 9.98 -13.97 10.86
CA ASP A 53 10.91 -12.91 11.30
C ASP A 53 12.15 -12.81 10.39
N ALA A 54 12.57 -13.90 9.75
CA ALA A 54 13.72 -13.88 8.85
C ALA A 54 13.36 -13.15 7.54
N HIS A 55 12.20 -13.47 6.96
CA HIS A 55 11.65 -12.81 5.78
C HIS A 55 11.39 -11.33 6.06
N LEU A 56 10.68 -11.00 7.15
CA LEU A 56 10.44 -9.60 7.52
C LEU A 56 11.73 -8.79 7.70
N LYS A 57 12.78 -9.41 8.26
CA LYS A 57 14.08 -8.74 8.42
C LYS A 57 14.75 -8.48 7.07
N GLU A 58 14.64 -9.40 6.12
CA GLU A 58 15.15 -9.26 4.76
C GLU A 58 14.48 -8.07 4.06
N GLU A 59 13.14 -8.07 3.98
CA GLU A 59 12.38 -7.02 3.29
C GLU A 59 12.53 -5.63 3.94
N LEU A 60 12.66 -5.55 5.27
CA LEU A 60 13.00 -4.30 5.94
C LEU A 60 14.42 -3.82 5.59
N GLY A 61 15.33 -4.74 5.30
CA GLY A 61 16.69 -4.43 4.82
C GLY A 61 16.64 -3.82 3.42
N ASP A 62 15.84 -4.37 2.51
CA ASP A 62 15.71 -3.90 1.14
C ASP A 62 14.99 -2.55 1.07
N LEU A 63 13.94 -2.37 1.88
CA LEU A 63 13.32 -1.05 2.03
C LEU A 63 14.31 0.00 2.61
N LEU A 64 15.16 -0.38 3.57
CA LEU A 64 16.21 0.50 4.09
C LEU A 64 17.25 0.83 3.02
N LEU A 65 17.62 -0.14 2.16
CA LEU A 65 18.49 0.09 1.01
C LEU A 65 17.93 1.19 0.10
N GLN A 66 16.63 1.17 -0.22
CA GLN A 66 16.00 2.23 -1.03
C GLN A 66 16.20 3.62 -0.41
N VAL A 67 16.03 3.74 0.91
CA VAL A 67 16.24 5.02 1.60
C VAL A 67 17.70 5.48 1.51
N VAL A 68 18.65 4.58 1.72
CA VAL A 68 20.10 4.89 1.66
C VAL A 68 20.53 5.22 0.24
N LEU A 69 20.02 4.51 -0.77
CA LEU A 69 20.34 4.75 -2.17
C LEU A 69 19.80 6.11 -2.64
N HIS A 70 18.57 6.46 -2.29
CA HIS A 70 18.02 7.79 -2.54
C HIS A 70 18.81 8.90 -1.83
N ALA A 71 19.27 8.65 -0.60
CA ALA A 71 20.09 9.60 0.14
C ALA A 71 21.47 9.82 -0.54
N GLN A 72 22.08 8.75 -1.05
CA GLN A 72 23.34 8.81 -1.77
C GLN A 72 23.20 9.60 -3.07
N ILE A 73 22.16 9.35 -3.87
CA ILE A 73 21.88 10.13 -5.10
C ILE A 73 21.73 11.62 -4.78
N ALA A 74 20.97 11.96 -3.73
CA ALA A 74 20.76 13.34 -3.34
C ALA A 74 22.06 14.01 -2.84
N GLN A 75 22.93 13.26 -2.18
CA GLN A 75 24.25 13.74 -1.72
C GLN A 75 25.20 14.02 -2.89
N GLU A 76 25.21 13.15 -3.91
CA GLU A 76 25.96 13.37 -5.16
C GLU A 76 25.54 14.67 -5.88
N GLU A 77 24.25 14.98 -5.83
CA GLU A 77 23.66 16.21 -6.36
C GLU A 77 23.76 17.41 -5.38
N GLN A 78 24.44 17.26 -4.23
CA GLN A 78 24.66 18.30 -3.22
C GLN A 78 23.34 18.89 -2.65
N ARG A 79 22.28 18.09 -2.55
CA ARG A 79 20.94 18.52 -2.05
C ARG A 79 20.75 18.22 -0.57
N PHE A 80 20.88 16.99 -0.19
CA PHE A 80 20.77 16.49 1.19
C PHE A 80 21.40 15.10 1.30
N ASP A 81 21.57 14.60 2.52
CA ASP A 81 22.16 13.30 2.85
C ASP A 81 21.26 12.49 3.80
N LEU A 82 21.69 11.28 4.17
CA LEU A 82 20.97 10.41 5.08
C LEU A 82 20.83 11.02 6.49
N GLU A 83 21.84 11.79 6.94
CA GLU A 83 21.77 12.48 8.23
C GLU A 83 20.65 13.53 8.25
N ALA A 84 20.49 14.28 7.16
CA ALA A 84 19.41 15.26 7.02
C ALA A 84 18.04 14.59 7.02
N ILE A 85 17.90 13.41 6.36
CA ILE A 85 16.67 12.61 6.39
C ILE A 85 16.36 12.16 7.81
N ALA A 86 17.33 11.56 8.50
CA ALA A 86 17.16 11.05 9.86
C ALA A 86 16.83 12.17 10.86
N ARG A 87 17.53 13.31 10.75
CA ARG A 87 17.27 14.49 11.58
C ARG A 87 15.87 15.06 11.34
N GLY A 88 15.46 15.21 10.09
CA GLY A 88 14.15 15.74 9.73
C GLY A 88 12.99 14.90 10.26
N ILE A 89 13.10 13.57 10.19
CA ILE A 89 12.05 12.70 10.76
C ILE A 89 12.07 12.71 12.29
N SER A 90 13.25 12.74 12.91
CA SER A 90 13.39 12.80 14.37
C SER A 90 12.74 14.08 14.94
N GLU A 91 13.07 15.23 14.37
CA GLU A 91 12.49 16.53 14.76
C GLU A 91 10.96 16.54 14.58
N LYS A 92 10.47 15.99 13.47
CA LYS A 92 9.03 15.84 13.22
C LYS A 92 8.36 14.98 14.28
N LEU A 93 8.94 13.84 14.65
CA LEU A 93 8.40 12.94 15.67
C LEU A 93 8.37 13.61 17.04
N ILE A 94 9.46 14.26 17.46
CA ILE A 94 9.54 14.99 18.72
C ILE A 94 8.43 16.04 18.79
N ARG A 95 8.32 16.88 17.76
CA ARG A 95 7.32 17.96 17.70
C ARG A 95 5.89 17.45 17.73
N ARG A 96 5.60 16.32 17.07
CA ARG A 96 4.25 15.75 16.98
C ARG A 96 3.85 14.85 18.16
N HIS A 97 4.77 14.62 19.12
CA HIS A 97 4.51 13.85 20.32
C HIS A 97 4.81 14.65 21.59
N PRO A 98 4.16 15.80 21.80
CA PRO A 98 4.42 16.64 22.95
C PRO A 98 4.04 15.97 24.28
N HIS A 99 3.26 14.89 24.24
CA HIS A 99 2.94 14.05 25.38
C HIS A 99 4.04 13.04 25.76
N VAL A 100 5.07 12.87 24.91
CA VAL A 100 6.25 12.02 25.16
C VAL A 100 7.50 12.85 25.39
N PHE A 101 7.66 13.93 24.62
CA PHE A 101 8.87 14.76 24.60
C PHE A 101 8.67 16.15 25.21
N GLY A 102 7.48 16.46 25.72
CA GLY A 102 7.12 17.72 26.38
C GLY A 102 6.14 17.50 27.54
N ASP A 103 5.37 18.54 27.88
CA ASP A 103 4.51 18.56 29.06
C ASP A 103 3.02 18.28 28.76
N ALA A 104 2.67 18.00 27.52
CA ALA A 104 1.28 17.71 27.15
C ALA A 104 0.82 16.36 27.71
N VAL A 105 -0.49 16.22 27.96
CA VAL A 105 -1.09 14.96 28.43
C VAL A 105 -2.02 14.42 27.36
N ALA A 106 -1.85 13.15 27.01
CA ALA A 106 -2.76 12.43 26.11
C ALA A 106 -3.27 11.17 26.84
N PRO A 107 -4.55 11.15 27.25
CA PRO A 107 -5.09 10.05 28.04
C PRO A 107 -5.28 8.75 27.26
N ASP A 108 -5.43 8.83 25.94
CA ASP A 108 -5.64 7.69 25.05
C ASP A 108 -5.15 7.94 23.62
N SER A 109 -5.23 6.91 22.79
CA SER A 109 -4.80 6.96 21.38
C SER A 109 -5.64 7.91 20.52
N ALA A 110 -6.87 8.21 20.91
CA ALA A 110 -7.74 9.14 20.19
C ALA A 110 -7.24 10.58 20.38
N ALA A 111 -6.93 10.96 21.62
CA ALA A 111 -6.33 12.25 21.95
C ALA A 111 -4.96 12.46 21.29
N VAL A 112 -4.14 11.39 21.20
CA VAL A 112 -2.88 11.43 20.44
C VAL A 112 -3.13 11.76 18.97
N LYS A 113 -4.08 11.08 18.31
CA LYS A 113 -4.41 11.32 16.90
C LYS A 113 -4.92 12.73 16.65
N GLU A 114 -5.78 13.24 17.55
CA GLU A 114 -6.31 14.61 17.44
C GLU A 114 -5.19 15.65 17.55
N THR A 115 -4.31 15.53 18.56
CA THR A 115 -3.14 16.39 18.74
C THR A 115 -2.21 16.33 17.51
N TRP A 116 -1.94 15.12 17.00
CA TRP A 116 -1.12 14.90 15.80
C TRP A 116 -1.68 15.63 14.57
N GLU A 117 -2.99 15.48 14.29
CA GLU A 117 -3.62 16.14 13.14
C GLU A 117 -3.64 17.67 13.33
N ALA A 118 -3.84 18.18 14.55
CA ALA A 118 -3.79 19.61 14.84
C ALA A 118 -2.39 20.21 14.59
N ILE A 119 -1.34 19.56 15.10
CA ILE A 119 0.05 20.00 14.89
C ILE A 119 0.40 19.92 13.40
N LYS A 120 0.01 18.84 12.70
CA LYS A 120 0.26 18.68 11.28
C LYS A 120 -0.40 19.78 10.45
N ALA A 121 -1.63 20.17 10.78
CA ALA A 121 -2.32 21.26 10.11
C ALA A 121 -1.60 22.61 10.32
N SER A 122 -1.12 22.88 11.55
CA SER A 122 -0.36 24.09 11.85
C SER A 122 0.98 24.18 11.10
N GLU A 123 1.68 23.04 10.91
CA GLU A 123 2.96 22.97 10.19
C GLU A 123 2.82 23.26 8.69
N GLN A 124 1.72 22.89 8.10
CA GLN A 124 1.49 23.09 6.67
C GLN A 124 1.14 24.53 6.30
N GLY A 125 1.07 25.41 7.30
CA GLY A 125 0.62 26.80 7.08
C GLY A 125 -0.82 26.83 6.53
N GLU A 126 -1.50 25.71 6.66
CA GLU A 126 -2.88 25.63 6.23
C GLU A 126 -3.68 26.66 7.04
N ALA A 127 -4.29 27.59 6.34
CA ALA A 127 -5.40 28.35 6.88
C ALA A 127 -6.33 27.35 7.58
N PRO A 128 -7.00 27.77 8.67
CA PRO A 128 -7.85 26.87 9.45
C PRO A 128 -8.71 26.02 8.49
N PRO A 129 -9.09 24.76 8.86
CA PRO A 129 -9.78 23.81 7.96
C PRO A 129 -10.96 24.36 7.15
N SER A 130 -11.41 25.58 7.48
CA SER A 130 -12.46 26.33 6.79
C SER A 130 -12.02 27.08 5.52
N ALA A 131 -10.72 27.18 5.20
CA ALA A 131 -10.25 28.07 4.13
C ALA A 131 -10.00 27.37 2.79
N SER A 132 -9.77 26.04 2.76
CA SER A 132 -9.62 25.30 1.49
C SER A 132 -10.71 24.23 1.34
N PRO A 133 -11.29 24.06 0.15
CA PRO A 133 -12.23 22.99 -0.14
C PRO A 133 -11.68 21.63 0.27
N LEU A 134 -12.56 20.74 0.76
CA LEU A 134 -12.17 19.38 1.13
C LEU A 134 -11.56 18.62 -0.05
N SER A 135 -12.08 18.84 -1.26
CA SER A 135 -11.60 18.25 -2.50
C SER A 135 -10.12 18.52 -2.75
N ASP A 136 -9.66 19.78 -2.59
CA ASP A 136 -8.26 20.17 -2.82
C ASP A 136 -7.32 19.47 -1.83
N ARG A 137 -7.74 19.42 -0.57
CA ARG A 137 -6.98 18.72 0.49
C ARG A 137 -6.91 17.21 0.25
N LEU A 138 -8.00 16.62 -0.29
CA LEU A 138 -8.03 15.19 -0.64
C LEU A 138 -7.15 14.90 -1.84
N ALA A 139 -7.21 15.69 -2.89
CA ALA A 139 -6.39 15.52 -4.09
C ALA A 139 -4.89 15.46 -3.76
N GLY A 140 -4.40 16.35 -2.89
CA GLY A 140 -3.01 16.30 -2.42
C GLY A 140 -2.68 15.06 -1.57
N LYS A 141 -3.65 14.60 -0.77
CA LYS A 141 -3.45 13.48 0.17
C LYS A 141 -3.42 12.11 -0.52
N VAL A 142 -4.23 11.91 -1.56
CA VAL A 142 -4.38 10.60 -2.22
C VAL A 142 -3.38 10.36 -3.35
N ARG A 143 -2.73 11.41 -3.86
CA ARG A 143 -1.82 11.34 -5.01
C ARG A 143 -0.69 10.31 -4.85
N GLY A 144 -0.20 10.09 -3.63
CA GLY A 144 0.87 9.15 -3.32
C GLY A 144 0.38 7.84 -2.67
N GLN A 145 -0.91 7.51 -2.76
CA GLN A 145 -1.47 6.29 -2.18
C GLN A 145 -1.80 5.26 -3.27
N PRO A 146 -1.71 3.95 -2.98
CA PRO A 146 -2.32 2.92 -3.80
C PRO A 146 -3.80 3.21 -4.05
N ALA A 147 -4.34 2.80 -5.20
CA ALA A 147 -5.67 3.23 -5.64
C ALA A 147 -6.78 2.90 -4.63
N LEU A 148 -6.81 1.67 -4.09
CA LEU A 148 -7.83 1.26 -3.10
C LEU A 148 -7.66 2.01 -1.77
N ALA A 149 -6.43 2.25 -1.32
CA ALA A 149 -6.15 3.03 -0.12
C ALA A 149 -6.55 4.50 -0.29
N GLY A 150 -6.30 5.08 -1.47
CA GLY A 150 -6.73 6.41 -1.85
C GLY A 150 -8.25 6.53 -1.85
N ALA A 151 -8.95 5.59 -2.48
CA ALA A 151 -10.41 5.51 -2.49
C ALA A 151 -10.98 5.39 -1.07
N MET A 152 -10.38 4.55 -0.22
CA MET A 152 -10.77 4.44 1.20
C MET A 152 -10.58 5.76 1.95
N THR A 153 -9.49 6.48 1.67
CA THR A 153 -9.23 7.80 2.27
C THR A 153 -10.28 8.82 1.85
N ILE A 154 -10.63 8.88 0.56
CA ILE A 154 -11.68 9.76 0.01
C ILE A 154 -13.01 9.42 0.68
N SER A 155 -13.42 8.15 0.62
CA SER A 155 -14.67 7.65 1.17
C SER A 155 -14.85 8.04 2.66
N LYS A 156 -13.84 7.77 3.51
CA LYS A 156 -13.87 8.13 4.94
C LYS A 156 -14.02 9.63 5.18
N LYS A 157 -13.37 10.46 4.38
CA LYS A 157 -13.39 11.92 4.56
C LYS A 157 -14.68 12.53 4.01
N ALA A 158 -15.19 12.03 2.89
CA ALA A 158 -16.48 12.44 2.34
C ALA A 158 -17.62 12.11 3.31
N ALA A 159 -17.66 10.89 3.84
CA ALA A 159 -18.64 10.48 4.84
C ALA A 159 -18.58 11.36 6.10
N LYS A 160 -17.38 11.64 6.61
CA LYS A 160 -17.21 12.55 7.77
C LYS A 160 -17.67 13.98 7.48
N ALA A 161 -17.68 14.40 6.22
CA ALA A 161 -18.16 15.71 5.80
C ALA A 161 -19.68 15.75 5.55
N GLY A 162 -20.38 14.63 5.71
CA GLY A 162 -21.83 14.52 5.51
C GLY A 162 -22.24 13.97 4.14
N PHE A 163 -21.28 13.61 3.27
CA PHE A 163 -21.56 12.92 2.02
C PHE A 163 -21.57 11.40 2.25
N GLU A 164 -22.68 10.89 2.73
CA GLU A 164 -22.84 9.51 3.19
C GLU A 164 -24.25 8.99 2.89
N TRP A 165 -24.38 7.70 2.66
CA TRP A 165 -25.67 7.01 2.60
C TRP A 165 -26.30 6.91 3.98
N ASP A 166 -27.64 6.89 4.03
CA ASP A 166 -28.38 6.74 5.28
C ASP A 166 -28.32 5.30 5.82
N ALA A 167 -28.15 4.31 4.92
CA ALA A 167 -28.14 2.90 5.26
C ALA A 167 -27.30 2.07 4.25
N MET A 168 -26.88 0.88 4.68
CA MET A 168 -26.08 -0.06 3.87
C MET A 168 -26.78 -0.49 2.58
N GLU A 169 -28.12 -0.52 2.61
CA GLU A 169 -28.96 -0.83 1.46
C GLU A 169 -28.69 0.10 0.28
N GLY A 170 -28.56 1.41 0.54
CA GLY A 170 -28.23 2.40 -0.51
C GLY A 170 -26.83 2.20 -1.09
N VAL A 171 -25.86 1.72 -0.28
CA VAL A 171 -24.53 1.37 -0.80
C VAL A 171 -24.62 0.17 -1.76
N TRP A 172 -25.42 -0.86 -1.41
CA TRP A 172 -25.61 -2.02 -2.29
C TRP A 172 -26.40 -1.69 -3.56
N GLU A 173 -27.38 -0.80 -3.48
CA GLU A 173 -28.09 -0.31 -4.66
C GLU A 173 -27.10 0.34 -5.64
N LYS A 174 -26.19 1.18 -5.15
CA LYS A 174 -25.16 1.81 -5.98
C LYS A 174 -24.17 0.79 -6.56
N VAL A 175 -23.79 -0.28 -5.81
CA VAL A 175 -22.98 -1.38 -6.38
C VAL A 175 -23.67 -2.04 -7.57
N HIS A 176 -24.99 -2.28 -7.49
CA HIS A 176 -25.72 -2.90 -8.60
C HIS A 176 -25.83 -1.97 -9.81
N GLU A 177 -26.06 -0.67 -9.56
CA GLU A 177 -26.07 0.36 -10.61
C GLU A 177 -24.75 0.38 -11.37
N GLU A 178 -23.60 0.53 -10.69
CA GLU A 178 -22.29 0.54 -11.32
C GLU A 178 -21.94 -0.77 -12.04
N LEU A 179 -22.37 -1.91 -11.51
CA LEU A 179 -22.20 -3.20 -12.19
C LEU A 179 -23.01 -3.29 -13.49
N ASP A 180 -24.19 -2.68 -13.55
CA ASP A 180 -25.00 -2.68 -14.75
C ASP A 180 -24.45 -1.69 -15.79
N GLU A 181 -23.97 -0.51 -15.37
CA GLU A 181 -23.28 0.46 -16.23
C GLU A 181 -21.99 -0.14 -16.82
N LEU A 182 -21.19 -0.84 -16.03
CA LEU A 182 -20.01 -1.58 -16.51
C LEU A 182 -20.39 -2.64 -17.58
N LYS A 183 -21.46 -3.41 -17.38
CA LYS A 183 -21.92 -4.40 -18.36
C LYS A 183 -22.35 -3.74 -19.68
N GLU A 184 -23.03 -2.61 -19.63
CA GLU A 184 -23.44 -1.85 -20.79
C GLU A 184 -22.22 -1.28 -21.54
N ALA A 185 -21.26 -0.69 -20.81
CA ALA A 185 -20.03 -0.18 -21.38
C ALA A 185 -19.20 -1.28 -22.06
N VAL A 186 -19.05 -2.45 -21.42
CA VAL A 186 -18.38 -3.62 -22.03
C VAL A 186 -19.12 -4.10 -23.28
N ALA A 187 -20.46 -4.15 -23.26
CA ALA A 187 -21.26 -4.56 -24.41
C ALA A 187 -21.19 -3.58 -25.59
N SER A 188 -20.96 -2.30 -25.34
CA SER A 188 -20.79 -1.28 -26.38
C SER A 188 -19.44 -1.39 -27.13
N GLY A 189 -18.45 -2.06 -26.53
CA GLY A 189 -17.10 -2.17 -27.07
C GLY A 189 -16.23 -0.93 -26.83
N ASP A 190 -16.73 0.10 -26.15
CA ASP A 190 -15.95 1.29 -25.76
C ASP A 190 -15.08 0.97 -24.54
N LYS A 191 -13.79 0.74 -24.81
CA LYS A 191 -12.83 0.37 -23.75
C LYS A 191 -12.55 1.49 -22.76
N ALA A 192 -12.62 2.76 -23.19
CA ALA A 192 -12.37 3.89 -22.29
C ALA A 192 -13.52 4.00 -21.30
N HIS A 193 -14.76 3.95 -21.77
CA HIS A 193 -15.96 3.96 -20.95
C HIS A 193 -15.98 2.74 -19.99
N ALA A 194 -15.71 1.52 -20.50
CA ALA A 194 -15.66 0.33 -19.65
C ALA A 194 -14.57 0.40 -18.56
N GLN A 195 -13.47 1.12 -18.81
CA GLN A 195 -12.44 1.36 -17.78
C GLN A 195 -12.91 2.36 -16.71
N GLU A 196 -13.66 3.39 -17.08
CA GLU A 196 -14.29 4.34 -16.15
C GLU A 196 -15.26 3.60 -15.24
N GLU A 197 -16.20 2.85 -15.81
CA GLU A 197 -17.20 2.09 -15.04
C GLU A 197 -16.58 1.02 -14.13
N LEU A 198 -15.50 0.37 -14.57
CA LEU A 198 -14.75 -0.53 -13.69
C LEU A 198 -14.17 0.22 -12.49
N GLY A 199 -13.70 1.44 -12.68
CA GLY A 199 -13.22 2.31 -11.60
C GLY A 199 -14.32 2.63 -10.59
N ASP A 200 -15.53 2.93 -11.08
CA ASP A 200 -16.69 3.27 -10.24
C ASP A 200 -17.21 2.06 -9.45
N VAL A 201 -17.24 0.87 -10.05
CA VAL A 201 -17.49 -0.40 -9.34
C VAL A 201 -16.49 -0.60 -8.21
N LEU A 202 -15.17 -0.45 -8.48
CA LEU A 202 -14.13 -0.62 -7.46
C LEU A 202 -14.27 0.40 -6.33
N PHE A 203 -14.55 1.66 -6.66
CA PHE A 203 -14.75 2.72 -5.67
C PHE A 203 -15.98 2.43 -4.78
N THR A 204 -17.07 1.96 -5.37
CA THR A 204 -18.29 1.63 -4.63
C THR A 204 -18.09 0.40 -3.73
N LEU A 205 -17.31 -0.61 -4.17
CA LEU A 205 -16.91 -1.73 -3.32
C LEU A 205 -16.00 -1.27 -2.16
N VAL A 206 -15.18 -0.24 -2.33
CA VAL A 206 -14.44 0.38 -1.23
C VAL A 206 -15.39 1.04 -0.22
N ASN A 207 -16.50 1.64 -0.65
CA ASN A 207 -17.53 2.14 0.28
C ASN A 207 -18.16 0.99 1.08
N VAL A 208 -18.45 -0.16 0.47
CA VAL A 208 -18.88 -1.37 1.19
C VAL A 208 -17.85 -1.77 2.23
N ALA A 209 -16.57 -1.82 1.86
CA ALA A 209 -15.49 -2.17 2.78
C ALA A 209 -15.42 -1.20 3.98
N ARG A 210 -15.56 0.11 3.74
CA ARG A 210 -15.62 1.11 4.80
C ARG A 210 -16.78 0.91 5.76
N TRP A 211 -17.98 0.67 5.24
CA TRP A 211 -19.18 0.39 6.05
C TRP A 211 -19.03 -0.87 6.90
N CYS A 212 -18.38 -1.90 6.37
CA CYS A 212 -18.10 -3.14 7.09
C CYS A 212 -16.86 -3.06 8.01
N GLY A 213 -16.13 -1.96 8.01
CA GLY A 213 -14.89 -1.83 8.80
C GLY A 213 -13.76 -2.74 8.35
N ILE A 214 -13.74 -3.16 7.07
CA ILE A 214 -12.72 -4.03 6.50
C ILE A 214 -11.78 -3.26 5.55
N ASP A 215 -10.57 -3.78 5.38
CA ASP A 215 -9.57 -3.21 4.48
C ASP A 215 -9.59 -3.91 3.12
N PRO A 216 -9.96 -3.21 2.02
CA PRO A 216 -10.07 -3.81 0.69
C PRO A 216 -8.69 -4.21 0.12
N GLU A 217 -7.62 -3.50 0.44
CA GLU A 217 -6.24 -3.83 0.01
C GLU A 217 -5.83 -5.19 0.60
N SER A 218 -5.94 -5.35 1.92
CA SER A 218 -5.67 -6.62 2.60
C SER A 218 -6.59 -7.75 2.12
N GLY A 219 -7.85 -7.43 1.82
CA GLY A 219 -8.82 -8.39 1.28
C GLY A 219 -8.39 -8.97 -0.05
N LEU A 220 -7.93 -8.10 -0.97
CA LEU A 220 -7.46 -8.49 -2.29
C LEU A 220 -6.10 -9.22 -2.22
N ALA A 221 -5.16 -8.71 -1.42
CA ALA A 221 -3.87 -9.37 -1.19
C ALA A 221 -4.06 -10.80 -0.66
N GLY A 222 -4.93 -10.99 0.35
CA GLY A 222 -5.26 -12.32 0.85
C GLY A 222 -5.93 -13.23 -0.19
N THR A 223 -6.67 -12.66 -1.14
CA THR A 223 -7.25 -13.43 -2.24
C THR A 223 -6.16 -13.89 -3.23
N ASN A 224 -5.21 -13.00 -3.56
CA ASN A 224 -4.06 -13.33 -4.41
C ASN A 224 -3.24 -14.47 -3.80
N HIS A 225 -2.91 -14.38 -2.52
CA HIS A 225 -2.19 -15.43 -1.81
C HIS A 225 -2.92 -16.77 -1.84
N ARG A 226 -4.22 -16.79 -1.51
CA ARG A 226 -5.04 -18.02 -1.58
C ARG A 226 -5.19 -18.56 -3.00
N PHE A 227 -5.20 -17.70 -4.01
CA PHE A 227 -5.20 -18.12 -5.41
C PHE A 227 -3.91 -18.85 -5.75
N LEU A 228 -2.76 -18.26 -5.44
CA LEU A 228 -1.44 -18.83 -5.73
C LEU A 228 -1.23 -20.18 -5.02
N ASP A 229 -1.60 -20.30 -3.73
CA ASP A 229 -1.51 -21.57 -3.00
C ASP A 229 -2.36 -22.69 -3.66
N ARG A 230 -3.58 -22.36 -4.11
CA ARG A 230 -4.42 -23.32 -4.83
C ARG A 230 -3.88 -23.63 -6.23
N PHE A 231 -3.40 -22.62 -6.91
CA PHE A 231 -2.90 -22.74 -8.27
C PHE A 231 -1.64 -23.61 -8.32
N SER A 232 -0.70 -23.45 -7.39
CA SER A 232 0.49 -24.28 -7.29
C SER A 232 0.17 -25.77 -7.11
N ARG A 233 -0.92 -26.09 -6.41
CA ARG A 233 -1.39 -27.49 -6.25
C ARG A 233 -2.01 -28.03 -7.55
N VAL A 234 -2.71 -27.20 -8.30
CA VAL A 234 -3.22 -27.55 -9.63
C VAL A 234 -2.05 -27.80 -10.59
N GLU A 235 -1.04 -26.94 -10.61
CA GLU A 235 0.18 -27.14 -11.39
C GLU A 235 0.88 -28.43 -11.02
N ALA A 236 1.08 -28.69 -9.74
CA ALA A 236 1.72 -29.93 -9.27
C ALA A 236 0.94 -31.18 -9.71
N ALA A 237 -0.38 -31.16 -9.65
CA ALA A 237 -1.25 -32.28 -10.08
C ALA A 237 -1.15 -32.55 -11.59
N LEU A 238 -0.76 -31.56 -12.38
CA LEU A 238 -0.60 -31.65 -13.84
C LEU A 238 0.87 -31.76 -14.29
N GLY A 239 1.80 -31.83 -13.36
CA GLY A 239 3.24 -31.87 -13.68
C GLY A 239 3.77 -30.57 -14.32
N GLY A 240 3.12 -29.43 -14.03
CA GLY A 240 3.54 -28.11 -14.47
C GLY A 240 2.92 -27.65 -15.82
N ASP A 241 2.20 -28.52 -16.52
CA ASP A 241 1.62 -28.18 -17.84
C ASP A 241 0.09 -28.13 -17.79
N LEU A 242 -0.45 -26.93 -17.87
CA LEU A 242 -1.90 -26.68 -17.92
C LEU A 242 -2.43 -26.57 -19.37
N GLN A 243 -1.56 -26.53 -20.37
CA GLN A 243 -1.99 -26.32 -21.77
C GLN A 243 -2.85 -27.48 -22.27
N GLY A 244 -3.88 -27.15 -23.02
CA GLY A 244 -4.80 -28.14 -23.62
C GLY A 244 -5.80 -28.78 -22.65
N ARG A 245 -5.79 -28.37 -21.37
CA ARG A 245 -6.78 -28.82 -20.39
C ARG A 245 -8.11 -28.07 -20.54
N SER A 246 -9.20 -28.76 -20.36
CA SER A 246 -10.50 -28.12 -20.33
C SER A 246 -10.69 -27.35 -19.02
N ILE A 247 -11.46 -26.26 -19.06
CA ILE A 247 -11.79 -25.50 -17.83
C ILE A 247 -12.45 -26.39 -16.78
N ARG A 248 -13.21 -27.38 -17.18
CA ARG A 248 -13.89 -28.32 -16.27
C ARG A 248 -12.90 -29.22 -15.53
N GLU A 249 -11.83 -29.67 -16.18
CA GLU A 249 -10.74 -30.42 -15.52
C GLU A 249 -10.00 -29.53 -14.54
N LEU A 250 -9.63 -28.32 -14.94
CA LEU A 250 -8.94 -27.34 -14.08
C LEU A 250 -9.81 -26.98 -12.87
N GLU A 251 -11.09 -26.79 -13.04
CA GLU A 251 -12.02 -26.50 -11.95
C GLU A 251 -12.17 -27.69 -10.97
N THR A 252 -12.14 -28.91 -11.47
CA THR A 252 -12.14 -30.10 -10.61
C THR A 252 -10.89 -30.15 -9.74
N LEU A 253 -9.70 -29.93 -10.32
CA LEU A 253 -8.44 -29.86 -9.58
C LEU A 253 -8.42 -28.71 -8.58
N TRP A 254 -8.99 -27.57 -8.96
CA TRP A 254 -9.14 -26.42 -8.07
C TRP A 254 -9.99 -26.72 -6.84
N GLN A 255 -11.11 -27.44 -6.98
CA GLN A 255 -11.93 -27.86 -5.84
C GLN A 255 -11.18 -28.88 -4.95
N GLN A 256 -10.38 -29.77 -5.55
CA GLN A 256 -9.52 -30.69 -4.80
C GLN A 256 -8.47 -29.94 -3.98
N ALA A 257 -7.78 -28.97 -4.58
CA ALA A 257 -6.81 -28.12 -3.89
C ALA A 257 -7.46 -27.37 -2.71
N LYS A 258 -8.67 -26.82 -2.89
CA LYS A 258 -9.43 -26.20 -1.79
C LYS A 258 -9.75 -27.15 -0.66
N ALA A 259 -10.13 -28.38 -0.96
CA ALA A 259 -10.44 -29.40 0.04
C ALA A 259 -9.18 -29.83 0.81
N GLN A 260 -8.08 -30.01 0.11
CA GLN A 260 -6.79 -30.36 0.72
C GLN A 260 -6.32 -29.30 1.71
N ILE A 261 -6.30 -28.01 1.30
CA ILE A 261 -5.90 -26.90 2.18
C ILE A 261 -6.75 -26.87 3.45
N ARG A 262 -8.09 -27.07 3.32
CA ARG A 262 -8.97 -27.11 4.49
C ARG A 262 -8.64 -28.24 5.45
N SER A 263 -8.31 -29.44 4.92
CA SER A 263 -7.95 -30.58 5.76
C SER A 263 -6.63 -30.36 6.50
N GLU A 264 -5.64 -29.77 5.85
CA GLU A 264 -4.35 -29.42 6.45
C GLU A 264 -4.51 -28.40 7.59
N GLN A 265 -5.33 -27.37 7.37
CA GLN A 265 -5.64 -26.36 8.39
C GLN A 265 -6.38 -26.92 9.61
N GLN A 266 -7.25 -27.93 9.41
CA GLN A 266 -7.98 -28.59 10.51
C GLN A 266 -7.13 -29.61 11.25
N GLY A 267 -6.11 -30.18 10.62
CA GLY A 267 -5.18 -31.14 11.25
C GLY A 267 -4.01 -30.48 11.99
N ALA A 268 -3.84 -29.17 11.87
CA ALA A 268 -2.79 -28.39 12.55
C ALA A 268 -3.24 -27.75 13.87
N VAL A 269 -4.46 -27.99 14.34
CA VAL A 269 -5.05 -27.63 15.63
C VAL A 269 -5.08 -28.86 16.52
#